data_e412ca3a30635098d2fbb5451fd4778d
#
_entry.id   e412ca3a30635098d2fbb5451fd4778d
#
_cell.length_a   1.000
_cell.length_b   1.000
_cell.length_c   1.000
_cell.angle_alpha   90.00
_cell.angle_beta   90.00
_cell.angle_gamma   90.00
#
_symmetry.space_group_name_H-M   'P 1'
#
loop_
_entity.id
_entity.type
_entity.pdbx_description
1 polymer ?
#
loop_
_entity_poly.entity_id
_entity_poly.type
_entity_poly.pdbx_seq_one_letter_code
_entity_poly.pdbx_strand_id
1 'polypeptide(L)'
;MIMTVAELRQYITTDETDQVLEARLQALELLIRAYTNNPFQSRGFRCVADIRGGVFMSESLIPFETGDTVMISRSDLQSDCLCTVKEITDDTTFTVNEAVADDDCILVTRVVYPADVKLGVANMLKWQLDNGDKVGVASETISRHSVTYFNMDGDNSTMGFPKSLLGFLKPYMKARFGQGLRI
;
A
#
# COMPACT_ATOMS: atom_id res chain seq x y z
N MET A 1 -2.63 -2.24 5.21
CA MET A 1 -1.57 -2.95 4.43
C MET A 1 -2.21 -3.66 3.23
N ILE A 2 -1.56 -3.69 2.07
CA ILE A 2 -2.12 -4.25 0.83
C ILE A 2 -2.43 -5.76 0.94
N MET A 3 -1.64 -6.49 1.68
CA MET A 3 -1.84 -7.89 2.08
C MET A 3 -1.01 -8.19 3.33
N THR A 4 -1.35 -9.24 4.05
CA THR A 4 -0.55 -9.73 5.19
C THR A 4 0.70 -10.47 4.70
N VAL A 5 1.74 -10.59 5.56
CA VAL A 5 2.93 -11.41 5.24
C VAL A 5 2.55 -12.88 5.07
N ALA A 6 1.60 -13.38 5.85
CA ALA A 6 1.10 -14.75 5.70
C ALA A 6 0.45 -14.99 4.32
N GLU A 7 -0.31 -14.01 3.81
CA GLU A 7 -0.87 -14.04 2.45
C GLU A 7 0.25 -13.96 1.39
N LEU A 8 1.23 -13.06 1.58
CA LEU A 8 2.36 -12.92 0.66
C LEU A 8 3.16 -14.23 0.52
N ARG A 9 3.39 -14.94 1.62
CA ARG A 9 4.12 -16.22 1.63
C ARG A 9 3.41 -17.36 0.87
N GLN A 10 2.14 -17.18 0.49
CA GLN A 10 1.46 -18.10 -0.43
C GLN A 10 1.86 -17.86 -1.90
N TYR A 11 2.36 -16.69 -2.23
CA TYR A 11 2.79 -16.32 -3.58
C TYR A 11 4.30 -16.42 -3.81
N ILE A 12 5.11 -16.17 -2.77
CA ILE A 12 6.56 -16.13 -2.88
C ILE A 12 7.23 -16.92 -1.75
N THR A 13 8.37 -17.51 -2.05
CA THR A 13 9.26 -18.15 -1.06
C THR A 13 10.48 -17.25 -0.87
N THR A 14 10.79 -16.89 0.37
CA THR A 14 11.93 -16.04 0.72
C THR A 14 12.36 -16.28 2.17
N ASP A 15 13.64 -16.10 2.44
CA ASP A 15 14.25 -16.19 3.78
C ASP A 15 14.21 -14.86 4.55
N GLU A 16 13.65 -13.81 3.94
CA GLU A 16 13.51 -12.49 4.60
C GLU A 16 12.59 -12.59 5.82
N THR A 17 12.91 -11.81 6.83
CA THR A 17 12.10 -11.74 8.05
C THR A 17 10.75 -11.06 7.80
N ASP A 18 9.74 -11.40 8.60
CA ASP A 18 8.40 -10.82 8.48
C ASP A 18 8.42 -9.30 8.62
N GLN A 19 9.24 -8.76 9.52
CA GLN A 19 9.39 -7.31 9.72
C GLN A 19 9.91 -6.60 8.45
N VAL A 20 10.86 -7.19 7.74
CA VAL A 20 11.40 -6.65 6.48
C VAL A 20 10.33 -6.72 5.39
N LEU A 21 9.61 -7.84 5.31
CA LEU A 21 8.52 -8.02 4.33
C LEU A 21 7.38 -7.02 4.58
N GLU A 22 7.00 -6.79 5.83
CA GLU A 22 5.99 -5.77 6.19
C GLU A 22 6.41 -4.37 5.74
N ALA A 23 7.65 -3.97 6.04
CA ALA A 23 8.17 -2.66 5.63
C ALA A 23 8.18 -2.51 4.09
N ARG A 24 8.56 -3.55 3.36
CA ARG A 24 8.54 -3.55 1.89
C ARG A 24 7.11 -3.49 1.32
N LEU A 25 6.17 -4.23 1.92
CA LEU A 25 4.75 -4.18 1.52
C LEU A 25 4.15 -2.79 1.76
N GLN A 26 4.45 -2.16 2.88
CA GLN A 26 4.01 -0.78 3.16
C GLN A 26 4.59 0.21 2.14
N ALA A 27 5.88 0.09 1.82
CA ALA A 27 6.52 0.95 0.81
C ALA A 27 5.88 0.77 -0.57
N LEU A 28 5.62 -0.47 -1.00
CA LEU A 28 4.95 -0.77 -2.27
C LEU A 28 3.49 -0.28 -2.28
N GLU A 29 2.78 -0.38 -1.17
CA GLU A 29 1.43 0.16 -1.02
C GLU A 29 1.39 1.67 -1.29
N LEU A 30 2.27 2.43 -0.63
CA LEU A 30 2.38 3.87 -0.84
C LEU A 30 2.78 4.21 -2.28
N LEU A 31 3.73 3.48 -2.84
CA LEU A 31 4.19 3.66 -4.21
C LEU A 31 3.07 3.47 -5.24
N ILE A 32 2.31 2.38 -5.12
CA ILE A 32 1.19 2.07 -6.02
C ILE A 32 0.09 3.12 -5.91
N ARG A 33 -0.27 3.53 -4.69
CA ARG A 33 -1.28 4.57 -4.47
C ARG A 33 -0.85 5.90 -5.10
N ALA A 34 0.40 6.30 -4.90
CA ALA A 34 0.96 7.50 -5.50
C ALA A 34 1.01 7.42 -7.04
N TYR A 35 1.44 6.28 -7.58
CA TYR A 35 1.56 6.08 -9.03
C TYR A 35 0.20 6.08 -9.73
N THR A 36 -0.77 5.35 -9.18
CA THR A 36 -2.11 5.24 -9.77
C THR A 36 -3.00 6.45 -9.45
N ASN A 37 -2.57 7.34 -8.54
CA ASN A 37 -3.42 8.38 -7.97
C ASN A 37 -4.76 7.82 -7.44
N ASN A 38 -4.71 6.60 -6.91
CA ASN A 38 -5.89 5.87 -6.47
C ASN A 38 -5.72 5.45 -4.99
N PRO A 39 -6.53 5.95 -4.09
CA PRO A 39 -6.50 5.56 -2.69
C PRO A 39 -7.13 4.18 -2.43
N PHE A 40 -7.66 3.49 -3.43
CA PHE A 40 -8.33 2.18 -3.33
C PHE A 40 -9.43 2.14 -2.26
N GLN A 41 -10.08 3.27 -2.03
CA GLN A 41 -11.16 3.42 -1.07
C GLN A 41 -12.46 2.78 -1.57
N SER A 42 -13.09 1.98 -0.71
CA SER A 42 -14.44 1.49 -0.90
C SER A 42 -15.44 2.46 -0.27
N ARG A 43 -15.93 3.41 -1.07
CA ARG A 43 -16.75 4.54 -0.58
C ARG A 43 -18.09 4.13 0.05
N GLY A 44 -18.58 2.92 -0.22
CA GLY A 44 -19.76 2.36 0.42
C GLY A 44 -19.52 1.89 1.86
N PHE A 45 -18.25 1.76 2.27
CA PHE A 45 -17.84 1.28 3.59
C PHE A 45 -17.05 2.37 4.30
N ARG A 46 -17.77 3.29 4.94
CA ARG A 46 -17.20 4.44 5.64
C ARG A 46 -18.09 4.89 6.80
N CYS A 47 -17.48 5.46 7.81
CA CYS A 47 -18.18 6.13 8.91
C CYS A 47 -17.46 7.44 9.28
N VAL A 48 -18.17 8.31 9.99
CA VAL A 48 -17.59 9.46 10.69
C VAL A 48 -17.41 9.04 12.13
N ALA A 49 -16.26 9.34 12.72
CA ALA A 49 -15.94 8.96 14.08
C ALA A 49 -15.13 10.06 14.79
N ASP A 50 -15.23 10.10 16.11
CA ASP A 50 -14.35 10.85 16.98
C ASP A 50 -13.28 9.90 17.53
N ILE A 51 -12.08 10.43 17.78
CA ILE A 51 -10.97 9.69 18.40
C ILE A 51 -10.72 10.25 19.78
N ARG A 52 -10.71 9.37 20.78
CA ARG A 52 -10.34 9.70 22.16
C ARG A 52 -9.47 8.61 22.75
N GLY A 53 -8.22 8.94 23.08
CA GLY A 53 -7.27 7.98 23.65
C GLY A 53 -7.00 6.77 22.74
N GLY A 54 -7.03 6.95 21.42
CA GLY A 54 -6.84 5.87 20.44
C GLY A 54 -8.08 4.99 20.21
N VAL A 55 -9.23 5.35 20.82
CA VAL A 55 -10.51 4.67 20.60
C VAL A 55 -11.36 5.51 19.63
N PHE A 56 -11.86 4.87 18.58
CA PHE A 56 -12.75 5.46 17.60
C PHE A 56 -14.21 5.22 18.00
N MET A 57 -14.99 6.28 18.06
CA MET A 57 -16.40 6.25 18.39
C MET A 57 -17.20 6.82 17.21
N SER A 58 -17.99 5.98 16.56
CA SER A 58 -18.81 6.32 15.40
C SER A 58 -20.26 6.58 15.81
N GLU A 59 -20.92 7.55 15.19
CA GLU A 59 -22.36 7.78 15.33
C GLU A 59 -23.22 6.77 14.56
N SER A 60 -22.60 5.97 13.67
CA SER A 60 -23.26 4.97 12.85
C SER A 60 -22.60 3.61 13.04
N LEU A 61 -23.29 2.55 12.58
CA LEU A 61 -22.74 1.20 12.57
C LEU A 61 -21.40 1.17 11.83
N ILE A 62 -20.43 0.49 12.40
CA ILE A 62 -19.09 0.32 11.82
C ILE A 62 -19.19 -0.66 10.65
N PRO A 63 -18.81 -0.24 9.41
CA PRO A 63 -18.87 -1.11 8.24
C PRO A 63 -17.54 -1.86 8.00
N PHE A 64 -16.75 -2.11 9.05
CA PHE A 64 -15.42 -2.73 8.98
C PHE A 64 -15.37 -4.02 9.79
N GLU A 65 -14.35 -4.82 9.51
CA GLU A 65 -13.99 -6.02 10.26
C GLU A 65 -12.58 -5.88 10.85
N THR A 66 -12.29 -6.63 11.91
CA THR A 66 -10.94 -6.73 12.47
C THR A 66 -9.97 -7.20 11.39
N GLY A 67 -8.84 -6.49 11.25
CA GLY A 67 -7.84 -6.72 10.21
C GLY A 67 -8.06 -5.92 8.92
N ASP A 68 -9.20 -5.24 8.77
CA ASP A 68 -9.41 -4.37 7.63
C ASP A 68 -8.43 -3.19 7.61
N THR A 69 -7.99 -2.82 6.42
CA THR A 69 -7.25 -1.57 6.22
C THR A 69 -8.25 -0.43 6.03
N VAL A 70 -8.08 0.61 6.81
CA VAL A 70 -8.89 1.84 6.73
C VAL A 70 -8.00 3.05 6.48
N MET A 71 -8.54 4.04 5.83
CA MET A 71 -7.92 5.34 5.64
C MET A 71 -8.64 6.37 6.50
N ILE A 72 -7.89 7.04 7.37
CA ILE A 72 -8.33 8.19 8.14
C ILE A 72 -8.09 9.41 7.28
N SER A 73 -9.10 10.27 7.15
CA SER A 73 -9.04 11.50 6.38
C SER A 73 -9.93 12.59 7.00
N ARG A 74 -9.77 13.82 6.53
CA ARG A 74 -10.44 15.02 7.06
C ARG A 74 -10.07 15.36 8.49
N SER A 75 -8.91 14.94 8.96
CA SER A 75 -8.36 15.40 10.22
C SER A 75 -7.75 16.79 10.03
N ASP A 76 -8.02 17.69 10.98
CA ASP A 76 -7.36 19.00 11.04
C ASP A 76 -5.99 18.93 11.75
N LEU A 77 -5.75 17.84 12.49
CA LEU A 77 -4.57 17.67 13.34
C LEU A 77 -3.49 16.75 12.73
N GLN A 78 -3.87 15.88 11.82
CA GLN A 78 -2.94 14.94 11.20
C GLN A 78 -3.23 14.76 9.70
N SER A 79 -2.19 14.41 8.94
CA SER A 79 -2.34 14.06 7.52
C SER A 79 -3.12 12.76 7.34
N ASP A 80 -3.75 12.59 6.17
CA ASP A 80 -4.38 11.34 5.78
C ASP A 80 -3.45 10.15 5.98
N CYS A 81 -3.87 9.15 6.73
CA CYS A 81 -3.06 7.99 7.06
C CYS A 81 -3.83 6.67 6.88
N LEU A 82 -3.06 5.60 6.70
CA LEU A 82 -3.58 4.23 6.65
C LEU A 82 -3.42 3.58 8.01
N CYS A 83 -4.50 2.95 8.46
CA CYS A 83 -4.53 2.21 9.71
C CYS A 83 -5.12 0.82 9.49
N THR A 84 -4.85 -0.10 10.41
CA THR A 84 -5.41 -1.44 10.44
C THR A 84 -6.34 -1.57 11.62
N VAL A 85 -7.59 -1.95 11.42
CA VAL A 85 -8.56 -2.21 12.49
C VAL A 85 -8.03 -3.32 13.38
N LYS A 86 -7.79 -3.00 14.64
CA LYS A 86 -7.24 -3.92 15.63
C LYS A 86 -8.32 -4.75 16.29
N GLU A 87 -9.34 -4.08 16.78
CA GLU A 87 -10.44 -4.68 17.53
C GLU A 87 -11.70 -3.83 17.37
N ILE A 88 -12.84 -4.51 17.26
CA ILE A 88 -14.16 -3.90 17.30
C ILE A 88 -14.79 -4.29 18.64
N THR A 89 -14.99 -3.29 19.49
CA THR A 89 -15.51 -3.48 20.85
C THR A 89 -17.02 -3.62 20.86
N ASP A 90 -17.69 -2.83 20.01
CA ASP A 90 -19.15 -2.85 19.82
C ASP A 90 -19.50 -2.32 18.42
N ASP A 91 -20.80 -2.23 18.11
CA ASP A 91 -21.29 -1.82 16.78
C ASP A 91 -20.85 -0.40 16.34
N THR A 92 -20.34 0.41 17.26
CA THR A 92 -19.97 1.82 17.04
C THR A 92 -18.55 2.15 17.48
N THR A 93 -17.84 1.23 18.15
CA THR A 93 -16.54 1.51 18.78
C THR A 93 -15.48 0.53 18.30
N PHE A 94 -14.33 1.05 17.88
CA PHE A 94 -13.18 0.24 17.44
C PHE A 94 -11.84 0.90 17.76
N THR A 95 -10.78 0.12 17.66
CA THR A 95 -9.39 0.56 17.80
C THR A 95 -8.58 0.19 16.56
N VAL A 96 -7.43 0.84 16.36
CA VAL A 96 -6.47 0.55 15.29
C VAL A 96 -5.11 0.18 15.88
N ASN A 97 -4.24 -0.42 15.07
CA ASN A 97 -2.89 -0.78 15.51
C ASN A 97 -1.96 0.43 15.61
N GLU A 98 -2.15 1.41 14.73
CA GLU A 98 -1.31 2.58 14.59
C GLU A 98 -1.68 3.64 15.64
N ALA A 99 -0.69 4.41 16.08
CA ALA A 99 -0.92 5.55 16.95
C ALA A 99 -1.56 6.69 16.15
N VAL A 100 -2.68 7.20 16.63
CA VAL A 100 -3.44 8.31 16.05
C VAL A 100 -3.70 9.38 17.08
N ALA A 101 -3.75 10.63 16.65
CA ALA A 101 -4.09 11.75 17.53
C ALA A 101 -5.60 11.77 17.81
N ASP A 102 -5.97 12.28 19.00
CA ASP A 102 -7.36 12.57 19.31
C ASP A 102 -7.88 13.66 18.38
N ASP A 103 -9.06 13.45 17.80
CA ASP A 103 -9.66 14.36 16.82
C ASP A 103 -11.17 14.15 16.74
N ASP A 104 -11.88 15.11 16.17
CA ASP A 104 -13.33 15.08 16.03
C ASP A 104 -13.76 14.98 14.55
N CYS A 105 -14.88 14.32 14.30
CA CYS A 105 -15.54 14.28 12.99
C CYS A 105 -14.63 13.80 11.84
N ILE A 106 -13.71 12.90 12.11
CA ILE A 106 -12.83 12.32 11.08
C ILE A 106 -13.61 11.36 10.18
N LEU A 107 -13.20 11.26 8.91
CA LEU A 107 -13.77 10.29 7.99
C LEU A 107 -12.87 9.05 7.93
N VAL A 108 -13.44 7.90 8.31
CA VAL A 108 -12.80 6.60 8.19
C VAL A 108 -13.40 5.84 7.00
N THR A 109 -12.57 5.40 6.07
CA THR A 109 -13.02 4.70 4.85
C THR A 109 -12.22 3.43 4.67
N ARG A 110 -12.90 2.30 4.43
CA ARG A 110 -12.27 1.01 4.13
C ARG A 110 -11.46 1.09 2.85
N VAL A 111 -10.26 0.52 2.87
CA VAL A 111 -9.36 0.39 1.70
C VAL A 111 -9.35 -1.08 1.26
N VAL A 112 -9.66 -1.31 -0.02
CA VAL A 112 -9.73 -2.66 -0.58
C VAL A 112 -8.88 -2.73 -1.84
N TYR A 113 -7.92 -3.65 -1.85
CA TYR A 113 -7.10 -3.93 -3.02
C TYR A 113 -7.64 -5.13 -3.79
N PRO A 114 -7.90 -4.99 -5.11
CA PRO A 114 -8.29 -6.11 -5.96
C PRO A 114 -7.24 -7.22 -6.00
N ALA A 115 -7.67 -8.45 -6.28
CA ALA A 115 -6.79 -9.62 -6.25
C ALA A 115 -5.63 -9.54 -7.25
N ASP A 116 -5.85 -8.96 -8.43
CA ASP A 116 -4.81 -8.73 -9.44
C ASP A 116 -3.77 -7.70 -8.99
N VAL A 117 -4.17 -6.68 -8.21
CA VAL A 117 -3.25 -5.73 -7.57
C VAL A 117 -2.40 -6.44 -6.53
N LYS A 118 -2.99 -7.28 -5.69
CA LYS A 118 -2.26 -8.07 -4.69
C LYS A 118 -1.23 -9.00 -5.35
N LEU A 119 -1.65 -9.74 -6.37
CA LEU A 119 -0.74 -10.62 -7.13
C LEU A 119 0.37 -9.82 -7.83
N GLY A 120 0.04 -8.67 -8.41
CA GLY A 120 1.01 -7.78 -9.04
C GLY A 120 2.06 -7.28 -8.05
N VAL A 121 1.66 -6.92 -6.82
CA VAL A 121 2.58 -6.53 -5.75
C VAL A 121 3.49 -7.68 -5.32
N ALA A 122 2.94 -8.88 -5.17
CA ALA A 122 3.76 -10.05 -4.86
C ALA A 122 4.84 -10.28 -5.95
N ASN A 123 4.49 -10.12 -7.23
CA ASN A 123 5.45 -10.21 -8.34
C ASN A 123 6.49 -9.08 -8.32
N MET A 124 6.08 -7.85 -7.99
CA MET A 124 7.01 -6.73 -7.82
C MET A 124 8.01 -7.00 -6.69
N LEU A 125 7.52 -7.47 -5.54
CA LEU A 125 8.38 -7.79 -4.41
C LEU A 125 9.33 -8.94 -4.75
N LYS A 126 8.85 -10.01 -5.38
CA LYS A 126 9.69 -11.11 -5.86
C LYS A 126 10.80 -10.60 -6.79
N TRP A 127 10.43 -9.79 -7.78
CA TRP A 127 11.42 -9.21 -8.69
C TRP A 127 12.47 -8.38 -7.93
N GLN A 128 12.05 -7.59 -6.95
CA GLN A 128 12.95 -6.78 -6.13
C GLN A 128 13.91 -7.62 -5.29
N LEU A 129 13.44 -8.74 -4.73
CA LEU A 129 14.27 -9.68 -3.99
C LEU A 129 15.28 -10.39 -4.90
N ASP A 130 14.86 -10.77 -6.11
CA ASP A 130 15.70 -11.52 -7.06
C ASP A 130 16.73 -10.63 -7.79
N ASN A 131 16.46 -9.32 -7.92
CA ASN A 131 17.22 -8.40 -8.76
C ASN A 131 17.70 -7.12 -8.05
N GLY A 132 17.37 -6.93 -6.79
CA GLY A 132 17.71 -5.70 -6.05
C GLY A 132 19.21 -5.39 -6.04
N ASP A 133 20.04 -6.40 -5.91
CA ASP A 133 21.51 -6.27 -5.88
C ASP A 133 22.13 -5.98 -7.26
N LYS A 134 21.35 -6.16 -8.33
CA LYS A 134 21.79 -6.04 -9.72
C LYS A 134 21.31 -4.75 -10.39
N VAL A 135 20.59 -3.91 -9.66
CA VAL A 135 20.12 -2.62 -10.17
C VAL A 135 21.31 -1.72 -10.47
N GLY A 136 21.44 -1.29 -11.73
CA GLY A 136 22.56 -0.47 -12.21
C GLY A 136 23.72 -1.27 -12.81
N VAL A 137 23.68 -2.60 -12.76
CA VAL A 137 24.67 -3.47 -13.43
C VAL A 137 24.09 -3.87 -14.80
N ALA A 138 24.71 -3.38 -15.88
CA ALA A 138 24.28 -3.70 -17.24
C ALA A 138 24.70 -5.10 -17.69
N SER A 139 25.90 -5.51 -17.34
CA SER A 139 26.42 -6.85 -17.65
C SER A 139 27.53 -7.25 -16.69
N GLU A 140 27.66 -8.54 -16.47
CA GLU A 140 28.74 -9.14 -15.69
C GLU A 140 29.40 -10.24 -16.51
N THR A 141 30.73 -10.24 -16.55
CA THR A 141 31.50 -11.25 -17.27
C THR A 141 32.39 -11.98 -16.27
N ILE A 142 32.10 -13.26 -16.06
CA ILE A 142 32.92 -14.14 -15.21
C ILE A 142 33.53 -15.20 -16.12
N SER A 143 34.84 -15.07 -16.40
CA SER A 143 35.59 -15.96 -17.28
C SER A 143 35.01 -15.99 -18.71
N ARG A 144 34.41 -17.13 -19.12
CA ARG A 144 33.83 -17.30 -20.46
C ARG A 144 32.31 -17.12 -20.51
N HIS A 145 31.70 -16.80 -19.37
CA HIS A 145 30.24 -16.54 -19.27
C HIS A 145 29.98 -15.06 -19.10
N SER A 146 29.19 -14.48 -20.01
CA SER A 146 28.66 -13.14 -19.91
C SER A 146 27.18 -13.21 -19.63
N VAL A 147 26.73 -12.50 -18.59
CA VAL A 147 25.32 -12.32 -18.24
C VAL A 147 24.96 -10.87 -18.46
N THR A 148 23.93 -10.64 -19.28
CA THR A 148 23.38 -9.28 -19.48
C THR A 148 22.11 -9.17 -18.64
N TYR A 149 22.07 -8.15 -17.81
CA TYR A 149 20.90 -7.86 -16.95
C TYR A 149 19.91 -6.93 -17.66
N PHE A 150 18.71 -6.87 -17.11
CA PHE A 150 17.67 -5.98 -17.63
C PHE A 150 18.14 -4.51 -17.54
N ASN A 151 18.10 -3.81 -18.68
CA ASN A 151 18.46 -2.39 -18.71
C ASN A 151 17.34 -1.57 -18.08
N MET A 152 17.64 -0.93 -16.93
CA MET A 152 16.74 -0.10 -16.14
C MET A 152 16.77 1.37 -16.59
N ASP A 153 16.89 1.64 -17.89
CA ASP A 153 16.80 3.00 -18.43
C ASP A 153 15.35 3.55 -18.35
N GLY A 154 15.20 4.88 -18.57
CA GLY A 154 13.90 5.55 -18.45
C GLY A 154 12.85 5.07 -19.46
N ASP A 155 13.26 4.40 -20.54
CA ASP A 155 12.34 3.85 -21.55
C ASP A 155 11.76 2.51 -21.10
N ASN A 156 12.51 1.70 -20.34
CA ASN A 156 12.17 0.34 -19.97
C ASN A 156 11.72 0.21 -18.51
N SER A 157 12.02 1.19 -17.65
CA SER A 157 11.71 1.16 -16.23
C SER A 157 10.86 2.34 -15.77
N THR A 158 10.16 2.16 -14.69
CA THR A 158 9.38 3.20 -13.99
C THR A 158 9.36 2.84 -12.50
N MET A 159 9.61 3.81 -11.62
CA MET A 159 9.63 3.63 -10.17
C MET A 159 10.59 2.53 -9.67
N GLY A 160 11.67 2.26 -10.40
CA GLY A 160 12.60 1.19 -10.05
C GLY A 160 12.15 -0.23 -10.44
N PHE A 161 11.13 -0.34 -11.30
CA PHE A 161 10.63 -1.63 -11.81
C PHE A 161 10.54 -1.64 -13.33
N PRO A 162 10.69 -2.81 -13.98
CA PRO A 162 10.39 -2.95 -15.39
C PRO A 162 8.94 -2.57 -15.70
N LYS A 163 8.71 -1.80 -16.77
CA LYS A 163 7.35 -1.37 -17.16
C LYS A 163 6.40 -2.54 -17.41
N SER A 164 6.92 -3.69 -17.83
CA SER A 164 6.14 -4.91 -18.01
C SER A 164 5.50 -5.42 -16.72
N LEU A 165 6.16 -5.23 -15.56
CA LEU A 165 5.63 -5.62 -14.25
C LEU A 165 4.49 -4.70 -13.78
N LEU A 166 4.37 -3.49 -14.33
CA LEU A 166 3.41 -2.49 -13.87
C LEU A 166 2.11 -2.49 -14.68
N GLY A 167 2.00 -3.36 -15.68
CA GLY A 167 0.85 -3.40 -16.59
C GLY A 167 -0.50 -3.58 -15.90
N PHE A 168 -0.54 -4.33 -14.80
CA PHE A 168 -1.75 -4.55 -13.99
C PHE A 168 -2.30 -3.28 -13.34
N LEU A 169 -1.50 -2.23 -13.18
CA LEU A 169 -1.94 -0.96 -12.57
C LEU A 169 -2.71 -0.06 -13.53
N LYS A 170 -2.62 -0.29 -14.84
CA LYS A 170 -3.26 0.58 -15.86
C LYS A 170 -4.76 0.78 -15.64
N PRO A 171 -5.58 -0.26 -15.34
CA PRO A 171 -7.02 -0.10 -15.10
C PRO A 171 -7.35 0.77 -13.88
N TYR A 172 -6.42 0.89 -12.94
CA TYR A 172 -6.62 1.59 -11.67
C TYR A 172 -6.11 3.02 -11.66
N MET A 173 -5.49 3.48 -12.75
CA MET A 173 -4.97 4.84 -12.83
C MET A 173 -6.11 5.86 -12.87
N LYS A 174 -6.06 6.85 -11.97
CA LYS A 174 -7.00 7.97 -11.94
C LYS A 174 -6.33 9.25 -12.44
N ALA A 175 -7.10 10.08 -13.14
CA ALA A 175 -6.63 11.38 -13.57
C ALA A 175 -6.21 12.24 -12.36
N ARG A 176 -5.10 12.97 -12.51
CA ARG A 176 -4.68 14.00 -11.57
C ARG A 176 -5.32 15.31 -12.00
N PHE A 177 -6.36 15.75 -11.31
CA PHE A 177 -6.94 17.06 -11.51
C PHE A 177 -6.18 18.10 -10.70
N GLY A 178 -5.52 19.02 -11.41
CA GLY A 178 -5.13 20.33 -10.92
C GLY A 178 -4.33 20.37 -9.61
N GLN A 179 -3.03 20.14 -9.67
CA GLN A 179 -2.18 21.04 -8.90
C GLN A 179 -2.11 22.34 -9.75
N GLY A 180 -3.11 23.22 -9.55
CA GLY A 180 -2.99 24.59 -9.99
C GLY A 180 -1.71 25.15 -9.38
N LEU A 181 -0.83 25.72 -10.23
CA LEU A 181 0.31 26.50 -9.78
C LEU A 181 -0.20 27.45 -8.68
N ARG A 182 0.23 27.22 -7.45
CA ARG A 182 0.26 28.28 -6.47
C ARG A 182 1.38 29.21 -6.90
N ILE A 183 0.98 30.30 -7.58
CA ILE A 183 1.82 31.46 -7.82
C ILE A 183 2.01 32.16 -6.48
#